data_a10226cb7fb28e7e950ecf3dcb4de8ab
#
_entry.id   a10226cb7fb28e7e950ecf3dcb4de8ab
#
_cell.length_a   1.000
_cell.length_b   1.000
_cell.length_c   1.000
_cell.angle_alpha   90.00
_cell.angle_beta   90.00
_cell.angle_gamma   90.00
#
_symmetry.space_group_name_H-M   'P 1'
#
loop_
_entity.id
_entity.type
_entity.pdbx_description
1 polymer ?
#
loop_
_entity_poly.entity_id
_entity_poly.type
_entity_poly.pdbx_seq_one_letter_code
_entity_poly.pdbx_strand_id
1 'polypeptide(L)'
;FHKLLQVLYNKDAMNEWGSIVALSYVAAQRVFPNYNDMADNKAYLESVARSFGYFFGKNKKVRVNTISQSPTPTTAGKGVKGFDGFITYAEKMSPLGNANADECADYTVTLFSDLTKKVTLQNLYHDGGFSNVGVSQEIVDIVSKNN
;
A
#
# COMPACT_ATOMS: atom_id res chain seq x y z
N PHE A 1 4.18 -4.25 -13.03
CA PHE A 1 3.55 -5.27 -12.19
C PHE A 1 2.69 -6.22 -13.03
N HIS A 2 1.69 -5.72 -13.80
CA HIS A 2 0.81 -6.55 -14.63
C HIS A 2 1.60 -7.52 -15.53
N LYS A 3 2.54 -7.00 -16.34
CA LYS A 3 3.35 -7.84 -17.25
C LYS A 3 4.15 -8.91 -16.50
N LEU A 4 4.67 -8.58 -15.33
CA LEU A 4 5.39 -9.53 -14.47
C LEU A 4 4.46 -10.68 -14.04
N LEU A 5 3.27 -10.37 -13.51
CA LEU A 5 2.31 -11.40 -13.10
C LEU A 5 1.88 -12.29 -14.27
N GLN A 6 1.64 -11.69 -15.43
CA GLN A 6 1.30 -12.42 -16.65
C GLN A 6 2.41 -13.44 -17.04
N VAL A 7 3.67 -13.00 -16.98
CA VAL A 7 4.81 -13.89 -17.30
C VAL A 7 4.96 -14.99 -16.26
N LEU A 8 4.88 -14.66 -14.97
CA LEU A 8 4.96 -15.65 -13.89
C LEU A 8 3.86 -16.71 -14.00
N TYR A 9 2.63 -16.28 -14.32
CA TYR A 9 1.50 -17.18 -14.48
C TYR A 9 1.67 -18.09 -15.71
N ASN A 10 1.96 -17.51 -16.88
CA ASN A 10 2.07 -18.25 -18.13
C ASN A 10 3.25 -19.25 -18.14
N LYS A 11 4.31 -18.95 -17.39
CA LYS A 11 5.47 -19.84 -17.25
C LYS A 11 5.37 -20.79 -16.06
N ASP A 12 4.26 -20.77 -15.34
CA ASP A 12 4.06 -21.56 -14.12
C ASP A 12 5.20 -21.43 -13.09
N ALA A 13 5.76 -20.21 -12.99
CA ALA A 13 7.03 -19.94 -12.31
C ALA A 13 6.91 -19.77 -10.80
N MET A 14 5.71 -19.88 -10.22
CA MET A 14 5.50 -19.79 -8.78
C MET A 14 5.43 -21.16 -8.13
N ASN A 15 6.03 -21.28 -6.95
CA ASN A 15 5.86 -22.47 -6.13
C ASN A 15 4.45 -22.50 -5.51
N GLU A 16 3.99 -23.72 -5.19
CA GLU A 16 2.75 -23.90 -4.43
C GLU A 16 2.84 -23.14 -3.08
N TRP A 17 1.74 -22.48 -2.67
CA TRP A 17 1.68 -21.62 -1.49
C TRP A 17 2.61 -20.40 -1.50
N GLY A 18 3.16 -20.03 -2.64
CA GLY A 18 3.96 -18.82 -2.79
C GLY A 18 3.18 -17.56 -2.42
N SER A 19 3.88 -16.45 -2.25
CA SER A 19 3.29 -15.14 -1.92
C SER A 19 3.86 -14.05 -2.81
N ILE A 20 2.99 -13.19 -3.32
CA ILE A 20 3.34 -12.01 -4.09
C ILE A 20 2.77 -10.80 -3.36
N VAL A 21 3.61 -9.81 -3.12
CA VAL A 21 3.22 -8.55 -2.47
C VAL A 21 3.64 -7.38 -3.35
N ALA A 22 2.77 -6.38 -3.47
CA ALA A 22 3.08 -5.12 -4.13
C ALA A 22 2.75 -3.93 -3.22
N LEU A 23 3.54 -2.85 -3.32
CA LEU A 23 3.32 -1.66 -2.51
C LEU A 23 2.33 -0.72 -3.19
N SER A 24 1.21 -0.47 -2.53
CA SER A 24 0.19 0.50 -2.89
C SER A 24 0.29 1.75 -2.00
N TYR A 25 -0.71 2.60 -2.10
CA TYR A 25 -0.88 3.78 -1.28
C TYR A 25 -2.38 4.13 -1.20
N VAL A 26 -2.80 4.73 -0.11
CA VAL A 26 -4.21 5.12 0.12
C VAL A 26 -4.78 6.03 -0.99
N ALA A 27 -3.92 6.72 -1.73
CA ALA A 27 -4.31 7.52 -2.90
C ALA A 27 -4.96 6.70 -4.03
N ALA A 28 -4.82 5.36 -4.03
CA ALA A 28 -5.61 4.49 -4.90
C ALA A 28 -7.13 4.61 -4.65
N GLN A 29 -7.54 5.12 -3.48
CA GLN A 29 -8.93 5.19 -3.01
C GLN A 29 -9.33 6.58 -2.50
N ARG A 30 -8.40 7.53 -2.44
CA ARG A 30 -8.60 8.89 -1.92
C ARG A 30 -7.93 9.89 -2.84
N VAL A 31 -8.46 11.10 -2.92
CA VAL A 31 -7.86 12.18 -3.71
C VAL A 31 -6.71 12.82 -2.93
N PHE A 32 -5.56 12.88 -3.59
CA PHE A 32 -4.38 13.62 -3.13
C PHE A 32 -3.98 14.62 -4.22
N PRO A 33 -4.00 15.93 -3.95
CA PRO A 33 -3.58 16.94 -4.93
C PRO A 33 -2.15 16.69 -5.44
N ASN A 34 -1.93 16.89 -6.73
CA ASN A 34 -0.64 16.66 -7.41
C ASN A 34 -0.14 15.20 -7.45
N TYR A 35 -1.01 14.22 -7.17
CA TYR A 35 -0.63 12.80 -7.15
C TYR A 35 -1.47 11.92 -8.10
N ASN A 36 -2.20 12.53 -9.04
CA ASN A 36 -3.21 11.87 -9.88
C ASN A 36 -2.67 10.67 -10.63
N ASP A 37 -1.59 10.85 -11.43
CA ASP A 37 -1.02 9.76 -12.24
C ASP A 37 -0.55 8.58 -11.40
N MET A 38 0.04 8.87 -10.24
CA MET A 38 0.47 7.82 -9.31
C MET A 38 -0.71 7.16 -8.62
N ALA A 39 -1.75 7.90 -8.27
CA ALA A 39 -2.98 7.39 -7.69
C ALA A 39 -3.66 6.39 -8.64
N ASP A 40 -3.82 6.75 -9.91
CA ASP A 40 -4.40 5.90 -10.93
C ASP A 40 -3.57 4.62 -11.13
N ASN A 41 -2.24 4.74 -11.15
CA ASN A 41 -1.35 3.59 -11.22
C ASN A 41 -1.48 2.66 -9.98
N LYS A 42 -1.68 3.23 -8.78
CA LYS A 42 -1.91 2.42 -7.56
C LYS A 42 -3.28 1.75 -7.59
N ALA A 43 -4.33 2.42 -8.05
CA ALA A 43 -5.65 1.82 -8.24
C ALA A 43 -5.60 0.66 -9.25
N TYR A 44 -4.91 0.85 -10.36
CA TYR A 44 -4.67 -0.20 -11.35
C TYR A 44 -3.88 -1.38 -10.77
N LEU A 45 -2.80 -1.11 -10.02
CA LEU A 45 -2.00 -2.14 -9.35
C LEU A 45 -2.85 -3.00 -8.40
N GLU A 46 -3.70 -2.40 -7.59
CA GLU A 46 -4.62 -3.12 -6.69
C GLU A 46 -5.63 -3.98 -7.48
N SER A 47 -6.17 -3.46 -8.57
CA SER A 47 -7.08 -4.20 -9.45
C SER A 47 -6.39 -5.41 -10.08
N VAL A 48 -5.17 -5.24 -10.59
CA VAL A 48 -4.34 -6.32 -11.15
C VAL A 48 -4.02 -7.37 -10.10
N ALA A 49 -3.66 -6.96 -8.87
CA ALA A 49 -3.39 -7.90 -7.77
C ALA A 49 -4.60 -8.79 -7.46
N ARG A 50 -5.81 -8.21 -7.44
CA ARG A 50 -7.04 -8.98 -7.21
C ARG A 50 -7.31 -9.97 -8.35
N SER A 51 -7.26 -9.52 -9.60
CA SER A 51 -7.59 -10.36 -10.76
C SER A 51 -6.60 -11.52 -10.93
N PHE A 52 -5.30 -11.25 -10.91
CA PHE A 52 -4.29 -12.31 -11.00
C PHE A 52 -4.26 -13.20 -9.76
N GLY A 53 -4.47 -12.62 -8.57
CA GLY A 53 -4.51 -13.36 -7.33
C GLY A 53 -5.58 -14.47 -7.32
N TYR A 54 -6.72 -14.24 -7.97
CA TYR A 54 -7.72 -15.28 -8.15
C TYR A 54 -7.15 -16.49 -8.93
N PHE A 55 -6.54 -16.24 -10.07
CA PHE A 55 -5.99 -17.31 -10.90
C PHE A 55 -4.81 -18.03 -10.24
N PHE A 56 -3.88 -17.28 -9.66
CA PHE A 56 -2.77 -17.83 -8.89
C PHE A 56 -3.23 -18.68 -7.70
N GLY A 57 -4.24 -18.19 -6.98
CA GLY A 57 -4.81 -18.91 -5.83
C GLY A 57 -5.49 -20.22 -6.23
N LYS A 58 -6.20 -20.22 -7.35
CA LYS A 58 -6.86 -21.43 -7.88
C LYS A 58 -5.85 -22.46 -8.40
N ASN A 59 -4.78 -22.00 -9.05
CA ASN A 59 -3.79 -22.87 -9.65
C ASN A 59 -2.88 -23.53 -8.59
N LYS A 60 -2.15 -22.72 -7.81
CA LYS A 60 -1.12 -23.19 -6.87
C LYS A 60 -1.25 -22.67 -5.44
N LYS A 61 -2.43 -22.17 -5.05
CA LYS A 61 -2.63 -21.56 -3.72
C LYS A 61 -1.70 -20.37 -3.45
N VAL A 62 -1.15 -19.77 -4.50
CA VAL A 62 -0.31 -18.57 -4.39
C VAL A 62 -1.18 -17.40 -3.95
N ARG A 63 -0.70 -16.66 -2.96
CA ARG A 63 -1.36 -15.48 -2.41
C ARG A 63 -0.85 -14.23 -3.10
N VAL A 64 -1.74 -13.30 -3.41
CA VAL A 64 -1.39 -12.00 -3.99
C VAL A 64 -2.07 -10.90 -3.20
N ASN A 65 -1.28 -10.04 -2.57
CA ASN A 65 -1.77 -8.93 -1.75
C ASN A 65 -1.08 -7.62 -2.13
N THR A 66 -1.67 -6.52 -1.72
CA THR A 66 -1.02 -5.20 -1.74
C THR A 66 -0.92 -4.66 -0.32
N ILE A 67 0.13 -3.89 -0.04
CA ILE A 67 0.30 -3.11 1.18
C ILE A 67 0.09 -1.65 0.82
N SER A 68 -0.93 -1.03 1.41
CA SER A 68 -1.10 0.42 1.39
C SER A 68 -0.24 1.01 2.51
N GLN A 69 0.97 1.44 2.13
CA GLN A 69 2.01 1.92 3.04
C GLN A 69 1.84 3.41 3.32
N SER A 70 2.27 3.86 4.50
CA SER A 70 2.48 5.28 4.82
C SER A 70 3.36 5.98 3.79
N PRO A 71 3.21 7.29 3.59
CA PRO A 71 4.17 8.04 2.80
C PRO A 71 5.56 7.91 3.43
N THR A 72 6.47 7.28 2.70
CA THR A 72 7.83 6.97 3.16
C THR A 72 8.84 7.75 2.32
N PRO A 73 9.85 8.42 2.92
CA PRO A 73 10.87 9.15 2.19
C PRO A 73 11.67 8.20 1.27
N THR A 74 11.49 8.35 -0.03
CA THR A 74 12.21 7.62 -1.06
C THR A 74 12.69 8.56 -2.16
N THR A 75 13.66 8.14 -2.97
CA THR A 75 14.10 8.92 -4.13
C THR A 75 12.95 9.24 -5.08
N ALA A 76 12.07 8.28 -5.32
CA ALA A 76 10.88 8.47 -6.15
C ALA A 76 9.86 9.44 -5.51
N GLY A 77 9.65 9.33 -4.20
CA GLY A 77 8.75 10.23 -3.45
C GLY A 77 9.16 11.68 -3.50
N LYS A 78 10.47 11.96 -3.43
CA LYS A 78 11.01 13.33 -3.54
C LYS A 78 10.69 14.04 -4.87
N GLY A 79 10.33 13.29 -5.91
CA GLY A 79 9.87 13.86 -7.20
C GLY A 79 8.43 14.37 -7.17
N VAL A 80 7.65 14.09 -6.13
CA VAL A 80 6.26 14.53 -6.00
C VAL A 80 6.25 15.92 -5.36
N LYS A 81 5.62 16.89 -6.04
CA LYS A 81 5.49 18.26 -5.51
C LYS A 81 4.69 18.26 -4.20
N GLY A 82 5.26 18.84 -3.14
CA GLY A 82 4.64 18.93 -1.82
C GLY A 82 4.75 17.65 -0.98
N PHE A 83 5.63 16.72 -1.35
CA PHE A 83 5.79 15.43 -0.67
C PHE A 83 6.08 15.56 0.84
N ASP A 84 6.95 16.49 1.24
CA ASP A 84 7.26 16.71 2.67
C ASP A 84 6.01 17.17 3.45
N GLY A 85 5.15 17.97 2.81
CA GLY A 85 3.87 18.37 3.38
C GLY A 85 2.93 17.17 3.57
N PHE A 86 2.91 16.23 2.63
CA PHE A 86 2.13 14.99 2.77
C PHE A 86 2.65 14.08 3.88
N ILE A 87 3.97 13.96 4.04
CA ILE A 87 4.56 13.22 5.15
C ILE A 87 4.13 13.83 6.49
N THR A 88 4.33 15.15 6.65
CA THR A 88 3.96 15.87 7.87
C THR A 88 2.46 15.77 8.17
N TYR A 89 1.62 15.91 7.16
CA TYR A 89 0.18 15.77 7.30
C TYR A 89 -0.21 14.36 7.75
N ALA A 90 0.33 13.33 7.08
CA ALA A 90 0.04 11.94 7.42
C ALA A 90 0.52 11.59 8.84
N GLU A 91 1.69 12.09 9.27
CA GLU A 91 2.20 11.94 10.64
C GLU A 91 1.19 12.49 11.66
N LYS A 92 0.67 13.70 11.43
CA LYS A 92 -0.30 14.37 12.32
C LYS A 92 -1.68 13.72 12.32
N MET A 93 -2.03 13.05 11.24
CA MET A 93 -3.31 12.34 11.10
C MET A 93 -3.26 10.93 11.68
N SER A 94 -2.10 10.30 11.73
CA SER A 94 -1.95 8.87 12.07
C SER A 94 -1.83 8.66 13.58
N PRO A 95 -2.71 7.88 14.21
CA PRO A 95 -2.62 7.60 15.65
C PRO A 95 -1.29 6.96 16.09
N LEU A 96 -0.65 6.19 15.23
CA LEU A 96 0.65 5.54 15.49
C LEU A 96 1.82 6.22 14.77
N GLY A 97 1.59 7.38 14.12
CA GLY A 97 2.56 8.01 13.25
C GLY A 97 2.74 7.28 11.90
N ASN A 98 3.65 7.78 11.07
CA ASN A 98 4.00 7.16 9.79
C ASN A 98 4.87 5.91 10.02
N ALA A 99 4.50 4.81 9.39
CA ALA A 99 5.35 3.64 9.33
C ALA A 99 6.57 3.91 8.43
N ASN A 100 7.76 3.57 8.92
CA ASN A 100 9.00 3.67 8.18
C ASN A 100 9.27 2.46 7.27
N ALA A 101 10.41 2.44 6.58
CA ALA A 101 10.75 1.39 5.63
C ALA A 101 11.02 0.03 6.31
N ASP A 102 11.63 0.03 7.49
CA ASP A 102 11.95 -1.19 8.23
C ASP A 102 10.67 -1.84 8.77
N GLU A 103 9.76 -1.04 9.31
CA GLU A 103 8.43 -1.51 9.75
C GLU A 103 7.62 -2.08 8.57
N CYS A 104 7.71 -1.46 7.38
CA CYS A 104 7.11 -2.01 6.16
C CYS A 104 7.74 -3.35 5.76
N ALA A 105 9.05 -3.50 5.91
CA ALA A 105 9.76 -4.74 5.64
C ALA A 105 9.31 -5.85 6.60
N ASP A 106 9.20 -5.59 7.89
CA ASP A 106 8.72 -6.53 8.90
C ASP A 106 7.29 -7.00 8.59
N TYR A 107 6.41 -6.07 8.22
CA TYR A 107 5.06 -6.41 7.79
C TYR A 107 5.06 -7.26 6.51
N THR A 108 5.93 -6.94 5.56
CA THR A 108 6.08 -7.71 4.32
C THR A 108 6.56 -9.13 4.60
N VAL A 109 7.54 -9.33 5.51
CA VAL A 109 7.99 -10.65 5.95
C VAL A 109 6.83 -11.46 6.54
N THR A 110 5.97 -10.82 7.34
CA THR A 110 4.76 -11.46 7.88
C THR A 110 3.85 -11.97 6.76
N LEU A 111 3.66 -11.20 5.69
CA LEU A 111 2.85 -11.61 4.53
C LEU A 111 3.50 -12.72 3.68
N PHE A 112 4.81 -12.87 3.74
CA PHE A 112 5.50 -14.00 3.09
C PHE A 112 5.48 -15.27 3.94
N SER A 113 5.22 -15.15 5.23
CA SER A 113 5.16 -16.29 6.16
C SER A 113 3.85 -17.09 6.06
N ASP A 114 3.85 -18.29 6.63
CA ASP A 114 2.64 -19.13 6.75
C ASP A 114 1.61 -18.59 7.76
N LEU A 115 1.98 -17.60 8.59
CA LEU A 115 1.06 -16.96 9.52
C LEU A 115 -0.14 -16.30 8.82
N THR A 116 0.06 -15.89 7.55
CA THR A 116 -0.97 -15.26 6.73
C THR A 116 -1.49 -16.16 5.60
N LYS A 117 -1.47 -17.47 5.79
CA LYS A 117 -1.73 -18.49 4.75
C LYS A 117 -3.09 -18.38 4.05
N LYS A 118 -4.08 -17.72 4.67
CA LYS A 118 -5.41 -17.50 4.09
C LYS A 118 -5.68 -16.04 3.72
N VAL A 119 -4.66 -15.17 3.76
CA VAL A 119 -4.77 -13.77 3.37
C VAL A 119 -4.35 -13.62 1.91
N THR A 120 -5.30 -13.33 1.04
CA THR A 120 -5.07 -13.08 -0.39
C THR A 120 -6.13 -12.13 -0.95
N LEU A 121 -5.84 -11.47 -2.07
CA LEU A 121 -6.70 -10.50 -2.75
C LEU A 121 -7.00 -9.25 -1.92
N GLN A 122 -6.21 -9.00 -0.89
CA GLN A 122 -6.42 -7.89 0.02
C GLN A 122 -5.50 -6.71 -0.32
N ASN A 123 -6.01 -5.50 -0.11
CA ASN A 123 -5.20 -4.31 0.10
C ASN A 123 -5.12 -4.07 1.61
N LEU A 124 -3.94 -4.24 2.18
CA LEU A 124 -3.69 -4.22 3.62
C LEU A 124 -3.06 -2.90 4.00
N TYR A 125 -3.70 -2.16 4.88
CA TYR A 125 -3.19 -0.87 5.35
C TYR A 125 -2.08 -1.07 6.38
N HIS A 126 -0.96 -0.39 6.12
CA HIS A 126 0.18 -0.28 7.03
C HIS A 126 0.60 1.20 7.09
N ASP A 127 -0.22 2.01 7.75
CA ASP A 127 -0.18 3.47 7.65
C ASP A 127 -0.45 4.18 9.01
N GLY A 128 -0.21 3.49 10.10
CA GLY A 128 -0.41 4.03 11.43
C GLY A 128 -1.87 4.40 11.75
N GLY A 129 -2.83 3.95 10.94
CA GLY A 129 -4.25 4.25 11.08
C GLY A 129 -4.74 5.44 10.23
N PHE A 130 -3.85 6.06 9.45
CA PHE A 130 -4.15 7.24 8.63
C PHE A 130 -5.42 7.08 7.79
N SER A 131 -5.56 5.99 7.07
CA SER A 131 -6.66 5.75 6.12
C SER A 131 -8.06 5.74 6.75
N ASN A 132 -8.15 5.51 8.06
CA ASN A 132 -9.40 5.42 8.82
C ASN A 132 -9.70 6.66 9.69
N VAL A 133 -8.81 7.64 9.73
CA VAL A 133 -9.00 8.90 10.48
C VAL A 133 -9.54 9.97 9.54
N GLY A 134 -10.69 10.53 9.83
CA GLY A 134 -11.29 11.65 9.08
C GLY A 134 -10.56 12.97 9.33
N VAL A 135 -10.28 13.28 10.61
CA VAL A 135 -9.50 14.43 11.07
C VAL A 135 -8.90 14.11 12.44
N SER A 136 -7.65 14.51 12.68
CA SER A 136 -7.01 14.40 13.99
C SER A 136 -7.22 15.67 14.82
N GLN A 137 -7.14 15.55 16.16
CA GLN A 137 -7.21 16.69 17.05
C GLN A 137 -6.12 17.72 16.75
N GLU A 138 -4.92 17.24 16.41
CA GLU A 138 -3.79 18.12 16.06
C GLU A 138 -4.09 19.01 14.85
N ILE A 139 -4.75 18.47 13.84
CA ILE A 139 -5.18 19.26 12.66
C ILE A 139 -6.27 20.27 13.05
N VAL A 140 -7.23 19.88 13.88
CA VAL A 140 -8.25 20.82 14.40
C VAL A 140 -7.60 21.98 15.14
N ASP A 141 -6.63 21.68 16.00
CA ASP A 141 -5.91 22.71 16.80
C ASP A 141 -5.11 23.68 15.91
N ILE A 142 -4.47 23.18 14.86
CA ILE A 142 -3.73 24.00 13.88
C ILE A 142 -4.68 24.96 13.15
N VAL A 143 -5.81 24.44 12.66
CA VAL A 143 -6.81 25.26 11.94
C VAL A 143 -7.42 26.30 12.87
N SER A 144 -7.74 25.94 14.10
CA SER A 144 -8.36 26.84 15.08
C SER A 144 -7.45 27.98 15.53
N LYS A 145 -6.12 27.78 15.53
CA LYS A 145 -5.14 28.84 15.87
C LYS A 145 -4.93 29.85 14.76
N ASN A 146 -5.32 29.54 13.54
CA ASN A 146 -5.15 30.42 12.38
C ASN A 146 -6.44 31.21 12.03
N ASN A 147 -7.48 31.09 12.84
CA ASN A 147 -8.71 31.86 12.81
C ASN A 147 -8.75 32.86 13.98
#